data_ab81a546b6e18fae274df78d6c2a96be
#
_entry.id   ab81a546b6e18fae274df78d6c2a96be
#
_cell.length_a   1.000
_cell.length_b   1.000
_cell.length_c   1.000
_cell.angle_alpha   90.00
_cell.angle_beta   90.00
_cell.angle_gamma   90.00
#
_symmetry.space_group_name_H-M   'P 1'
#
loop_
_entity.id
_entity.type
_entity.pdbx_description
1 polymer ?
#
loop_
_entity_poly.entity_id
_entity_poly.type
_entity_poly.pdbx_seq_one_letter_code
_entity_poly.pdbx_strand_id
1 'polypeptide(L)'
;RLDLTLEAGRKLNSGRDSAQDMIVSQSEMFALGPGGSSDFTINAFCIEKSEPSPKENTVYTMAAMADGYLLQLVQLIESLGCQDNMGQQAVWVLTDNASPDNVKGNDRMKEKKLRDFVEFALRKIQGGKLDGVIYDYSFPDKMDGGFKIAGQINWDMPYNGTVTLCVYDNKGKKVADIFTGVPYNSGFQTYTYELASVLFREGELYWLKVVSNGERLKEVAITMK
;
A
#
# COMPACT_ATOMS: atom_id res chain seq x y z
N ARG A 1 -29.80 0.03 7.67
CA ARG A 1 -28.54 -0.67 7.77
C ARG A 1 -27.43 0.26 7.29
N LEU A 2 -26.39 0.39 8.07
CA LEU A 2 -25.18 1.15 7.74
C LEU A 2 -24.07 0.12 7.45
N ASP A 3 -23.54 0.16 6.25
CA ASP A 3 -22.37 -0.65 5.88
C ASP A 3 -21.14 0.25 5.93
N LEU A 4 -20.16 -0.11 6.77
CA LEU A 4 -18.91 0.59 6.97
C LEU A 4 -17.77 -0.26 6.44
N THR A 5 -16.85 0.34 5.72
CA THR A 5 -15.61 -0.33 5.27
C THR A 5 -14.43 0.33 5.95
N LEU A 6 -13.56 -0.48 6.54
CA LEU A 6 -12.26 -0.08 7.03
C LEU A 6 -11.20 -0.70 6.12
N GLU A 7 -10.54 0.12 5.33
CA GLU A 7 -9.66 -0.33 4.26
C GLU A 7 -8.26 -0.69 4.80
N ALA A 8 -7.64 -1.72 4.24
CA ALA A 8 -6.21 -1.98 4.42
C ALA A 8 -5.39 -0.76 3.99
N GLY A 9 -4.44 -0.33 4.82
CA GLY A 9 -3.67 0.89 4.63
C GLY A 9 -4.27 2.12 5.31
N ARG A 10 -5.42 2.03 5.99
CA ARG A 10 -5.95 3.09 6.84
C ARG A 10 -5.09 3.24 8.08
N LYS A 11 -4.56 4.45 8.34
CA LYS A 11 -3.83 4.74 9.57
C LYS A 11 -4.79 4.97 10.73
N LEU A 12 -4.36 4.56 11.90
CA LEU A 12 -5.06 4.75 13.16
C LEU A 12 -4.11 5.49 14.10
N ASN A 13 -4.51 6.70 14.50
CA ASN A 13 -3.71 7.56 15.36
C ASN A 13 -4.11 7.36 16.83
N SER A 14 -3.13 7.06 17.67
CA SER A 14 -3.31 6.87 19.11
C SER A 14 -3.65 8.18 19.84
N GLY A 15 -3.37 9.33 19.22
CA GLY A 15 -3.58 10.65 19.83
C GLY A 15 -2.72 10.93 21.06
N ARG A 16 -1.73 10.09 21.34
CA ARG A 16 -0.79 10.19 22.47
C ARG A 16 0.60 9.77 22.06
N ASP A 17 1.60 10.56 22.42
CA ASP A 17 3.04 10.25 22.25
C ASP A 17 3.47 8.99 23.06
N SER A 18 2.56 8.31 23.73
CA SER A 18 2.82 7.18 24.63
C SER A 18 2.31 5.83 24.10
N ALA A 19 1.85 5.77 22.88
CA ALA A 19 1.42 4.52 22.24
C ALA A 19 1.58 4.61 20.72
N GLN A 20 2.05 3.53 20.12
CA GLN A 20 2.28 3.44 18.68
C GLN A 20 1.02 3.76 17.87
N ASP A 21 1.17 4.52 16.82
CA ASP A 21 0.17 4.57 15.75
C ASP A 21 0.12 3.23 15.00
N MET A 22 -1.00 2.96 14.36
CA MET A 22 -1.21 1.68 13.69
C MET A 22 -1.66 1.88 12.25
N ILE A 23 -1.55 0.82 11.47
CA ILE A 23 -2.07 0.73 10.11
C ILE A 23 -2.91 -0.54 9.96
N VAL A 24 -4.12 -0.40 9.44
CA VAL A 24 -5.01 -1.53 9.17
C VAL A 24 -4.38 -2.45 8.14
N SER A 25 -4.22 -3.72 8.47
CA SER A 25 -3.50 -4.68 7.63
C SER A 25 -4.39 -5.54 6.75
N GLN A 26 -5.70 -5.46 6.97
CA GLN A 26 -6.72 -6.19 6.22
C GLN A 26 -7.99 -5.36 6.13
N SER A 27 -8.59 -5.31 4.94
CA SER A 27 -9.86 -4.62 4.73
C SER A 27 -11.01 -5.40 5.40
N GLU A 28 -11.82 -4.68 6.17
CA GLU A 28 -12.96 -5.27 6.88
C GLU A 28 -14.24 -4.52 6.54
N MET A 29 -15.35 -5.24 6.46
CA MET A 29 -16.67 -4.69 6.20
C MET A 29 -17.60 -4.97 7.38
N PHE A 30 -18.14 -3.92 7.96
CA PHE A 30 -19.01 -3.97 9.12
C PHE A 30 -20.42 -3.54 8.76
N ALA A 31 -21.42 -4.27 9.23
CA ALA A 31 -22.81 -3.96 9.03
C ALA A 31 -23.49 -3.64 10.37
N LEU A 32 -24.02 -2.43 10.50
CA LEU A 32 -24.76 -2.00 11.69
C LEU A 32 -26.25 -1.88 11.37
N GLY A 33 -27.09 -2.43 12.26
CA GLY A 33 -28.53 -2.18 12.25
C GLY A 33 -28.88 -0.77 12.73
N PRO A 34 -30.11 -0.29 12.46
CA PRO A 34 -30.55 1.02 12.97
C PRO A 34 -30.50 1.08 14.50
N GLY A 35 -29.78 2.08 15.05
CA GLY A 35 -29.60 2.27 16.49
C GLY A 35 -28.78 1.19 17.20
N GLY A 36 -28.15 0.28 16.42
CA GLY A 36 -27.31 -0.80 16.94
C GLY A 36 -25.89 -0.35 17.25
N SER A 37 -25.26 -1.04 18.22
CA SER A 37 -23.82 -1.03 18.47
C SER A 37 -23.28 -2.46 18.34
N SER A 38 -22.04 -2.62 17.93
CA SER A 38 -21.39 -3.92 17.85
C SER A 38 -19.88 -3.77 18.00
N ASP A 39 -19.26 -4.78 18.63
CA ASP A 39 -17.80 -4.86 18.73
C ASP A 39 -17.25 -5.65 17.54
N PHE A 40 -16.17 -5.14 16.98
CA PHE A 40 -15.48 -5.76 15.85
C PHE A 40 -13.99 -5.89 16.16
N THR A 41 -13.40 -6.99 15.70
CA THR A 41 -11.95 -7.19 15.73
C THR A 41 -11.37 -6.75 14.38
N ILE A 42 -10.33 -5.93 14.41
CA ILE A 42 -9.59 -5.49 13.23
C ILE A 42 -8.15 -5.97 13.31
N ASN A 43 -7.58 -6.29 12.15
CA ASN A 43 -6.16 -6.61 12.02
C ASN A 43 -5.38 -5.33 11.69
N ALA A 44 -4.41 -4.99 12.53
CA ALA A 44 -3.57 -3.82 12.33
C ALA A 44 -2.12 -4.09 12.75
N PHE A 45 -1.20 -3.34 12.15
CA PHE A 45 0.22 -3.34 12.51
C PHE A 45 0.61 -2.03 13.16
N CYS A 46 1.60 -2.09 14.05
CA CYS A 46 2.27 -0.92 14.59
C CYS A 46 3.18 -0.29 13.53
N ILE A 47 3.18 1.05 13.44
CA ILE A 47 4.01 1.80 12.48
C ILE A 47 5.08 2.68 13.13
N GLU A 48 5.27 2.54 14.44
CA GLU A 48 6.26 3.28 15.24
C GLU A 48 6.93 2.31 16.24
N LYS A 49 7.98 1.62 15.77
CA LYS A 49 8.63 0.53 16.53
C LYS A 49 9.24 0.99 17.85
N SER A 50 9.67 2.24 17.94
CA SER A 50 10.28 2.84 19.14
C SER A 50 9.27 3.22 20.22
N GLU A 51 8.00 3.35 19.85
CA GLU A 51 6.94 3.73 20.78
C GLU A 51 6.41 2.51 21.57
N PRO A 52 5.84 2.72 22.77
CA PRO A 52 5.26 1.64 23.55
C PRO A 52 4.08 0.97 22.84
N SER A 53 3.98 -0.34 22.99
CA SER A 53 2.83 -1.10 22.47
C SER A 53 1.52 -0.59 23.04
N PRO A 54 0.40 -0.69 22.28
CA PRO A 54 -0.92 -0.32 22.75
C PRO A 54 -1.29 -1.06 24.06
N LYS A 55 -2.00 -0.37 24.94
CA LYS A 55 -2.58 -0.95 26.14
C LYS A 55 -4.08 -1.15 25.94
N GLU A 56 -4.69 -1.95 26.82
CA GLU A 56 -6.10 -2.35 26.76
C GLU A 56 -7.10 -1.19 26.54
N ASN A 57 -6.78 0.00 27.03
CA ASN A 57 -7.65 1.18 26.90
C ASN A 57 -7.07 2.27 25.97
N THR A 58 -6.18 1.90 25.06
CA THR A 58 -5.69 2.88 24.07
C THR A 58 -6.78 3.17 23.06
N VAL A 59 -7.17 4.43 22.94
CA VAL A 59 -8.18 4.90 22.00
C VAL A 59 -7.50 5.35 20.72
N TYR A 60 -7.99 4.88 19.59
CA TYR A 60 -7.53 5.27 18.26
C TYR A 60 -8.57 6.08 17.51
N THR A 61 -8.10 7.03 16.73
CA THR A 61 -8.92 7.75 15.74
C THR A 61 -8.49 7.37 14.33
N MET A 62 -9.47 7.29 13.44
CA MET A 62 -9.16 7.05 12.02
C MET A 62 -8.42 8.27 11.45
N ALA A 63 -7.29 8.01 10.82
CA ALA A 63 -6.47 8.99 10.13
C ALA A 63 -6.51 8.79 8.60
N ALA A 64 -5.64 9.47 7.87
CA ALA A 64 -5.54 9.33 6.43
C ALA A 64 -5.13 7.91 6.00
N MET A 65 -5.39 7.55 4.75
CA MET A 65 -4.78 6.38 4.14
C MET A 65 -3.26 6.56 4.07
N ALA A 66 -2.54 5.46 4.19
CA ALA A 66 -1.14 5.43 3.78
C ALA A 66 -1.04 5.72 2.28
N ASP A 67 0.13 6.14 1.85
CA ASP A 67 0.44 6.40 0.45
C ASP A 67 1.71 5.67 0.00
N GLY A 68 2.04 5.81 -1.28
CA GLY A 68 3.27 5.29 -1.86
C GLY A 68 3.51 3.81 -1.59
N TYR A 69 4.75 3.48 -1.24
CA TYR A 69 5.17 2.08 -1.02
C TYR A 69 4.60 1.46 0.25
N LEU A 70 4.27 2.26 1.27
CA LEU A 70 3.65 1.72 2.49
C LEU A 70 2.25 1.18 2.19
N LEU A 71 1.44 1.91 1.42
CA LEU A 71 0.13 1.43 0.99
C LEU A 71 0.23 0.16 0.15
N GLN A 72 1.15 0.15 -0.83
CA GLN A 72 1.37 -1.03 -1.68
C GLN A 72 1.82 -2.24 -0.86
N LEU A 73 2.70 -2.04 0.13
CA LEU A 73 3.13 -3.11 1.03
C LEU A 73 1.96 -3.71 1.80
N VAL A 74 1.10 -2.87 2.39
CA VAL A 74 -0.05 -3.36 3.17
C VAL A 74 -1.02 -4.13 2.28
N GLN A 75 -1.28 -3.68 1.07
CA GLN A 75 -2.09 -4.40 0.08
C GLN A 75 -1.46 -5.74 -0.33
N LEU A 76 -0.13 -5.78 -0.48
CA LEU A 76 0.59 -7.03 -0.72
C LEU A 76 0.44 -7.99 0.47
N ILE A 77 0.61 -7.50 1.70
CA ILE A 77 0.41 -8.27 2.93
C ILE A 77 -1.00 -8.86 2.99
N GLU A 78 -2.03 -8.04 2.71
CA GLU A 78 -3.42 -8.48 2.63
C GLU A 78 -3.60 -9.59 1.60
N SER A 79 -3.07 -9.40 0.38
CA SER A 79 -3.19 -10.37 -0.72
C SER A 79 -2.51 -11.71 -0.44
N LEU A 80 -1.43 -11.69 0.35
CA LEU A 80 -0.67 -12.88 0.75
C LEU A 80 -1.22 -13.53 2.02
N GLY A 81 -2.13 -12.89 2.75
CA GLY A 81 -2.60 -13.36 4.06
C GLY A 81 -1.46 -13.41 5.08
N CYS A 82 -0.68 -12.32 5.19
CA CYS A 82 0.49 -12.21 6.08
C CYS A 82 0.22 -11.24 7.23
N GLN A 83 -0.96 -11.35 7.88
CA GLN A 83 -1.32 -10.56 9.08
C GLN A 83 -0.65 -11.11 10.34
N ASP A 84 0.63 -11.45 10.24
CA ASP A 84 1.46 -12.06 11.28
C ASP A 84 2.73 -11.25 11.57
N ASN A 85 3.64 -11.81 12.32
CA ASN A 85 4.92 -11.17 12.64
C ASN A 85 5.75 -10.86 11.38
N MET A 86 5.66 -11.68 10.33
CA MET A 86 6.39 -11.41 9.08
C MET A 86 5.88 -10.13 8.41
N GLY A 87 4.56 -9.94 8.33
CA GLY A 87 3.95 -8.70 7.84
C GLY A 87 4.32 -7.50 8.71
N GLN A 88 4.29 -7.65 10.05
CA GLN A 88 4.70 -6.60 10.97
C GLN A 88 6.16 -6.19 10.75
N GLN A 89 7.08 -7.14 10.58
CA GLN A 89 8.49 -6.82 10.31
C GLN A 89 8.64 -6.10 8.97
N ALA A 90 7.89 -6.49 7.93
CA ALA A 90 7.92 -5.82 6.64
C ALA A 90 7.44 -4.35 6.73
N VAL A 91 6.41 -4.08 7.53
CA VAL A 91 5.95 -2.70 7.78
C VAL A 91 7.07 -1.89 8.43
N TRP A 92 7.70 -2.39 9.49
CA TRP A 92 8.80 -1.69 10.17
C TRP A 92 10.05 -1.45 9.31
N VAL A 93 10.25 -2.22 8.25
CA VAL A 93 11.31 -1.89 7.27
C VAL A 93 11.06 -0.54 6.62
N LEU A 94 9.81 -0.21 6.28
CA LEU A 94 9.47 1.05 5.62
C LEU A 94 9.21 2.21 6.58
N THR A 95 8.71 1.93 7.79
CA THR A 95 8.34 2.98 8.75
C THR A 95 9.48 3.32 9.72
N ASP A 96 10.27 2.34 10.12
CA ASP A 96 11.27 2.46 11.19
C ASP A 96 12.69 2.08 10.75
N ASN A 97 12.90 1.95 9.45
CA ASN A 97 14.21 1.60 8.88
C ASN A 97 14.79 0.28 9.46
N ALA A 98 13.91 -0.69 9.77
CA ALA A 98 14.33 -2.00 10.22
C ALA A 98 15.04 -2.77 9.10
N SER A 99 15.88 -3.75 9.46
CA SER A 99 16.54 -4.57 8.44
C SER A 99 15.54 -5.46 7.69
N PRO A 100 15.60 -5.52 6.35
CA PRO A 100 14.84 -6.49 5.54
C PRO A 100 15.09 -7.94 5.97
N ASP A 101 16.24 -8.26 6.56
CA ASP A 101 16.56 -9.59 7.09
C ASP A 101 15.68 -10.04 8.25
N ASN A 102 14.96 -9.12 8.88
CA ASN A 102 13.99 -9.42 9.92
C ASN A 102 12.66 -9.95 9.36
N VAL A 103 12.40 -9.77 8.07
CA VAL A 103 11.22 -10.30 7.39
C VAL A 103 11.40 -11.80 7.21
N LYS A 104 10.93 -12.58 8.19
CA LYS A 104 11.05 -14.05 8.24
C LYS A 104 9.73 -14.69 8.61
N GLY A 105 9.41 -15.80 7.96
CA GLY A 105 8.20 -16.57 8.21
C GLY A 105 8.36 -18.03 7.84
N ASN A 106 7.30 -18.81 8.09
CA ASN A 106 7.28 -20.24 7.78
C ASN A 106 7.07 -20.55 6.29
N ASP A 107 6.48 -19.61 5.54
CA ASP A 107 6.27 -19.71 4.11
C ASP A 107 7.37 -18.93 3.37
N ARG A 108 8.33 -19.68 2.82
CA ARG A 108 9.47 -19.12 2.11
C ARG A 108 9.09 -18.30 0.87
N MET A 109 7.99 -18.65 0.21
CA MET A 109 7.55 -17.88 -0.98
C MET A 109 6.98 -16.53 -0.58
N LYS A 110 6.15 -16.50 0.47
CA LYS A 110 5.62 -15.25 1.02
C LYS A 110 6.73 -14.38 1.61
N GLU A 111 7.66 -14.98 2.38
CA GLU A 111 8.84 -14.32 2.92
C GLU A 111 9.64 -13.65 1.78
N LYS A 112 9.97 -14.40 0.73
CA LYS A 112 10.72 -13.86 -0.41
C LYS A 112 9.98 -12.69 -1.05
N LYS A 113 8.67 -12.81 -1.30
CA LYS A 113 7.87 -11.74 -1.92
C LYS A 113 7.86 -10.46 -1.07
N LEU A 114 7.65 -10.58 0.24
CA LEU A 114 7.66 -9.41 1.12
C LEU A 114 9.05 -8.77 1.21
N ARG A 115 10.11 -9.59 1.33
CA ARG A 115 11.48 -9.11 1.37
C ARG A 115 11.87 -8.39 0.08
N ASP A 116 11.62 -9.02 -1.07
CA ASP A 116 11.89 -8.42 -2.38
C ASP A 116 11.20 -7.07 -2.54
N PHE A 117 9.93 -6.98 -2.07
CA PHE A 117 9.17 -5.73 -2.13
C PHE A 117 9.77 -4.64 -1.24
N VAL A 118 10.08 -4.94 0.04
CA VAL A 118 10.61 -3.90 0.95
C VAL A 118 12.02 -3.46 0.54
N GLU A 119 12.85 -4.35 0.04
CA GLU A 119 14.16 -4.00 -0.52
C GLU A 119 14.03 -3.10 -1.76
N PHE A 120 13.08 -3.40 -2.65
CA PHE A 120 12.77 -2.53 -3.78
C PHE A 120 12.31 -1.14 -3.32
N ALA A 121 11.35 -1.08 -2.38
CA ALA A 121 10.81 0.17 -1.87
C ALA A 121 11.89 1.02 -1.19
N LEU A 122 12.74 0.42 -0.34
CA LEU A 122 13.84 1.12 0.30
C LEU A 122 14.80 1.75 -0.71
N ARG A 123 15.17 1.01 -1.76
CA ARG A 123 16.05 1.54 -2.83
C ARG A 123 15.44 2.77 -3.50
N LYS A 124 14.14 2.75 -3.73
CA LYS A 124 13.42 3.88 -4.34
C LYS A 124 13.32 5.09 -3.40
N ILE A 125 13.00 4.86 -2.13
CA ILE A 125 12.89 5.92 -1.12
C ILE A 125 14.25 6.58 -0.88
N GLN A 126 15.32 5.81 -0.81
CA GLN A 126 16.66 6.30 -0.47
C GLN A 126 17.48 6.79 -1.68
N GLY A 127 16.87 6.88 -2.86
CA GLY A 127 17.55 7.34 -4.07
C GLY A 127 18.69 6.42 -4.52
N GLY A 128 18.65 5.14 -4.19
CA GLY A 128 19.64 4.15 -4.58
C GLY A 128 20.93 4.17 -3.74
N LYS A 129 20.99 4.92 -2.64
CA LYS A 129 22.14 4.91 -1.72
C LYS A 129 21.75 4.20 -0.44
N LEU A 130 22.15 2.96 -0.30
CA LEU A 130 22.36 2.28 0.97
C LEU A 130 23.88 2.30 1.25
N ASP A 131 24.30 3.00 2.30
CA ASP A 131 25.62 2.96 2.94
C ASP A 131 26.83 2.66 2.01
N GLY A 132 27.08 3.52 1.01
CA GLY A 132 28.30 3.46 0.20
C GLY A 132 28.46 2.24 -0.72
N VAL A 133 27.53 1.32 -0.72
CA VAL A 133 27.46 0.22 -1.67
C VAL A 133 26.53 0.62 -2.79
N ILE A 134 27.10 0.92 -3.95
CA ILE A 134 26.36 1.00 -5.21
C ILE A 134 25.95 -0.44 -5.51
N TYR A 135 24.75 -0.82 -5.10
CA TYR A 135 24.12 -1.99 -5.68
C TYR A 135 23.66 -1.59 -7.07
N ASP A 136 24.51 -1.84 -8.06
CA ASP A 136 24.11 -1.90 -9.46
C ASP A 136 23.24 -3.16 -9.61
N TYR A 137 22.03 -3.07 -9.09
CA TYR A 137 21.00 -3.99 -9.42
C TYR A 137 20.37 -3.49 -10.73
N SER A 138 20.98 -3.87 -11.84
CA SER A 138 20.18 -4.30 -12.96
C SER A 138 19.25 -5.36 -12.37
N PHE A 139 17.98 -5.01 -12.12
CA PHE A 139 16.97 -6.03 -11.85
C PHE A 139 17.17 -7.10 -12.91
N PRO A 140 17.38 -8.38 -12.54
CA PRO A 140 17.28 -9.42 -13.54
C PRO A 140 15.93 -9.17 -14.21
N ASP A 141 15.90 -9.12 -15.55
CA ASP A 141 14.70 -8.89 -16.35
C ASP A 141 13.56 -9.85 -15.99
N LYS A 142 13.84 -10.79 -15.10
CA LYS A 142 12.92 -11.73 -14.45
C LYS A 142 13.33 -11.92 -12.99
N MET A 143 12.71 -11.22 -12.07
CA MET A 143 12.53 -11.79 -10.73
C MET A 143 11.65 -13.04 -10.92
N ASP A 144 12.01 -14.18 -10.32
CA ASP A 144 11.19 -15.39 -10.37
C ASP A 144 9.74 -15.04 -9.97
N GLY A 145 8.86 -14.85 -10.98
CA GLY A 145 7.46 -14.49 -10.84
C GLY A 145 7.13 -13.01 -10.76
N GLY A 146 8.02 -12.09 -11.14
CA GLY A 146 7.71 -10.68 -11.09
C GLY A 146 8.24 -9.85 -12.26
N PHE A 147 7.45 -8.86 -12.73
CA PHE A 147 7.84 -7.90 -13.77
C PHE A 147 7.88 -6.50 -13.18
N LYS A 148 8.72 -5.65 -13.77
CA LYS A 148 8.68 -4.22 -13.54
C LYS A 148 7.75 -3.60 -14.58
N ILE A 149 6.75 -2.85 -14.10
CA ILE A 149 5.90 -2.05 -14.96
C ILE A 149 6.21 -0.60 -14.67
N ALA A 150 6.80 0.05 -15.64
CA ALA A 150 7.02 1.47 -15.60
C ALA A 150 6.36 2.13 -16.80
N GLY A 151 5.86 3.33 -16.60
CA GLY A 151 5.23 4.08 -17.67
C GLY A 151 4.86 5.48 -17.25
N GLN A 152 4.21 6.18 -18.15
CA GLN A 152 3.72 7.52 -17.92
C GLN A 152 2.22 7.57 -18.23
N ILE A 153 1.47 8.21 -17.34
CA ILE A 153 0.06 8.50 -17.56
C ILE A 153 -0.17 10.01 -17.56
N ASN A 154 -0.92 10.50 -18.53
CA ASN A 154 -1.24 11.90 -18.69
C ASN A 154 -2.75 12.09 -18.63
N TRP A 155 -3.21 13.17 -17.99
CA TRP A 155 -4.62 13.54 -17.94
C TRP A 155 -4.79 15.05 -17.85
N ASP A 156 -5.99 15.53 -18.18
CA ASP A 156 -6.38 16.91 -17.96
C ASP A 156 -7.22 17.03 -16.68
N MET A 157 -6.84 17.96 -15.80
CA MET A 157 -7.62 18.36 -14.65
C MET A 157 -8.54 19.51 -15.01
N PRO A 158 -9.86 19.33 -14.99
CA PRO A 158 -10.79 20.41 -15.35
C PRO A 158 -10.82 21.55 -14.31
N TYR A 159 -10.47 21.25 -13.08
CA TYR A 159 -10.43 22.17 -11.92
C TYR A 159 -9.38 21.72 -10.91
N ASN A 160 -9.01 22.58 -9.97
CA ASN A 160 -8.15 22.20 -8.87
C ASN A 160 -8.88 21.16 -7.98
N GLY A 161 -8.20 20.10 -7.61
CA GLY A 161 -8.82 19.03 -6.81
C GLY A 161 -7.85 17.94 -6.40
N THR A 162 -8.37 16.94 -5.73
CA THR A 162 -7.57 15.77 -5.35
C THR A 162 -7.74 14.64 -6.36
N VAL A 163 -6.66 13.93 -6.60
CA VAL A 163 -6.60 12.82 -7.56
C VAL A 163 -6.20 11.55 -6.84
N THR A 164 -6.82 10.46 -7.24
CA THR A 164 -6.44 9.09 -6.88
C THR A 164 -6.06 8.33 -8.15
N LEU A 165 -4.92 7.65 -8.13
CA LEU A 165 -4.47 6.78 -9.21
C LEU A 165 -4.43 5.35 -8.71
N CYS A 166 -5.25 4.50 -9.31
CA CYS A 166 -5.44 3.11 -8.88
C CYS A 166 -5.26 2.14 -10.05
N VAL A 167 -4.99 0.87 -9.71
CA VAL A 167 -4.95 -0.25 -10.64
C VAL A 167 -6.13 -1.18 -10.39
N TYR A 168 -6.77 -1.60 -11.46
CA TYR A 168 -7.87 -2.58 -11.44
C TYR A 168 -7.52 -3.77 -12.31
N ASP A 169 -8.00 -4.96 -11.94
CA ASP A 169 -7.93 -6.15 -12.78
C ASP A 169 -9.00 -6.12 -13.89
N ASN A 170 -8.98 -7.14 -14.75
CA ASN A 170 -9.93 -7.31 -15.84
C ASN A 170 -11.38 -7.60 -15.38
N LYS A 171 -11.59 -7.88 -14.09
CA LYS A 171 -12.91 -8.08 -13.47
C LYS A 171 -13.43 -6.81 -12.79
N GLY A 172 -12.66 -5.72 -12.85
CA GLY A 172 -13.00 -4.45 -12.21
C GLY A 172 -12.73 -4.40 -10.71
N LYS A 173 -12.01 -5.39 -10.15
CA LYS A 173 -11.57 -5.36 -8.76
C LYS A 173 -10.32 -4.47 -8.65
N LYS A 174 -10.31 -3.57 -7.67
CA LYS A 174 -9.13 -2.76 -7.36
C LYS A 174 -8.01 -3.67 -6.83
N VAL A 175 -6.83 -3.56 -7.44
CA VAL A 175 -5.64 -4.35 -7.12
C VAL A 175 -4.66 -3.54 -6.28
N ALA A 176 -4.47 -2.26 -6.62
CA ALA A 176 -3.54 -1.38 -5.91
C ALA A 176 -3.96 0.09 -6.04
N ASP A 177 -3.61 0.89 -5.04
CA ASP A 177 -3.56 2.34 -5.14
C ASP A 177 -2.09 2.75 -5.36
N ILE A 178 -1.84 3.57 -6.38
CA ILE A 178 -0.51 4.16 -6.61
C ILE A 178 -0.37 5.39 -5.72
N PHE A 179 -1.40 6.23 -5.68
CA PHE A 179 -1.57 7.30 -4.70
C PHE A 179 -3.05 7.63 -4.52
N THR A 180 -3.40 8.21 -3.37
CA THR A 180 -4.79 8.56 -3.03
C THR A 180 -4.86 9.98 -2.51
N GLY A 181 -5.81 10.77 -3.05
CA GLY A 181 -6.15 12.10 -2.53
C GLY A 181 -5.04 13.14 -2.68
N VAL A 182 -4.13 12.99 -3.63
CA VAL A 182 -3.05 13.96 -3.88
C VAL A 182 -3.61 15.20 -4.57
N PRO A 183 -3.32 16.43 -4.06
CA PRO A 183 -3.81 17.66 -4.68
C PRO A 183 -3.10 17.94 -6.01
N TYR A 184 -3.88 18.31 -7.01
CA TYR A 184 -3.43 18.77 -8.32
C TYR A 184 -4.14 20.07 -8.74
N ASN A 185 -3.41 20.92 -9.42
CA ASN A 185 -3.99 22.11 -10.05
C ASN A 185 -4.71 21.74 -11.35
N SER A 186 -5.62 22.60 -11.80
CA SER A 186 -6.24 22.48 -13.13
C SER A 186 -5.19 22.53 -14.25
N GLY A 187 -5.51 21.87 -15.37
CA GLY A 187 -4.65 21.80 -16.55
C GLY A 187 -4.05 20.41 -16.77
N PHE A 188 -3.13 20.34 -17.73
CA PHE A 188 -2.49 19.10 -18.14
C PHE A 188 -1.53 18.59 -17.05
N GLN A 189 -1.68 17.31 -16.68
CA GLN A 189 -0.91 16.63 -15.66
C GLN A 189 -0.20 15.41 -16.25
N THR A 190 0.95 15.09 -15.68
CA THR A 190 1.76 13.93 -16.04
C THR A 190 2.26 13.25 -14.79
N TYR A 191 2.16 11.93 -14.75
CA TYR A 191 2.73 11.12 -13.68
C TYR A 191 3.48 9.92 -14.24
N THR A 192 4.73 9.74 -13.80
CA THR A 192 5.53 8.56 -14.12
C THR A 192 5.35 7.54 -13.00
N TYR A 193 4.81 6.38 -13.35
CA TYR A 193 4.59 5.30 -12.40
C TYR A 193 5.59 4.17 -12.60
N GLU A 194 5.87 3.49 -11.51
CA GLU A 194 6.65 2.28 -11.46
C GLU A 194 6.00 1.32 -10.47
N LEU A 195 5.52 0.18 -10.94
CA LEU A 195 4.76 -0.78 -10.17
C LEU A 195 5.59 -2.02 -9.91
N ALA A 196 5.60 -2.49 -8.66
CA ALA A 196 6.19 -3.77 -8.30
C ALA A 196 5.31 -4.90 -8.84
N SER A 197 5.92 -5.79 -9.59
CA SER A 197 5.26 -6.88 -10.30
C SER A 197 4.64 -7.95 -9.42
N VAL A 198 5.03 -8.01 -8.16
CA VAL A 198 4.47 -8.98 -7.18
C VAL A 198 2.96 -8.87 -6.99
N LEU A 199 2.37 -7.74 -7.38
CA LEU A 199 0.92 -7.49 -7.34
C LEU A 199 0.18 -7.98 -8.58
N PHE A 200 0.90 -8.39 -9.63
CA PHE A 200 0.35 -8.62 -10.96
C PHE A 200 0.72 -9.98 -11.49
N ARG A 201 -0.04 -10.47 -12.47
CA ARG A 201 0.23 -11.74 -13.15
C ARG A 201 0.62 -11.51 -14.59
N GLU A 202 1.61 -12.27 -15.07
CA GLU A 202 2.04 -12.25 -16.46
C GLU A 202 0.91 -12.59 -17.41
N GLY A 203 0.82 -11.86 -18.52
CA GLY A 203 -0.22 -12.05 -19.53
C GLY A 203 -1.59 -11.50 -19.18
N GLU A 204 -1.83 -11.04 -17.93
CA GLU A 204 -3.10 -10.46 -17.55
C GLU A 204 -3.19 -8.97 -17.92
N LEU A 205 -4.42 -8.53 -18.18
CA LEU A 205 -4.75 -7.14 -18.48
C LEU A 205 -5.19 -6.42 -17.20
N TYR A 206 -4.61 -5.25 -16.96
CA TYR A 206 -4.97 -4.36 -15.87
C TYR A 206 -5.32 -2.96 -16.40
N TRP A 207 -5.99 -2.18 -15.57
CA TRP A 207 -6.42 -0.83 -15.90
C TRP A 207 -5.91 0.17 -14.88
N LEU A 208 -5.09 1.13 -15.34
CA LEU A 208 -4.77 2.33 -14.57
C LEU A 208 -5.92 3.31 -14.68
N LYS A 209 -6.46 3.77 -13.55
CA LYS A 209 -7.55 4.75 -13.51
C LYS A 209 -7.15 5.96 -12.68
N VAL A 210 -7.25 7.13 -13.30
CA VAL A 210 -7.14 8.43 -12.64
C VAL A 210 -8.54 8.88 -12.29
N VAL A 211 -8.80 9.11 -11.01
CA VAL A 211 -10.13 9.49 -10.48
C VAL A 211 -10.00 10.77 -9.67
N SER A 212 -10.91 11.72 -9.88
CA SER A 212 -11.05 12.93 -9.05
C SER A 212 -12.53 13.11 -8.70
N ASN A 213 -12.84 13.34 -7.42
CA ASN A 213 -14.22 13.53 -6.92
C ASN A 213 -15.21 12.45 -7.38
N GLY A 214 -14.75 11.20 -7.52
CA GLY A 214 -15.57 10.08 -8.01
C GLY A 214 -15.71 10.03 -9.53
N GLU A 215 -15.22 11.01 -10.28
CA GLU A 215 -15.20 11.02 -11.74
C GLU A 215 -13.88 10.43 -12.27
N ARG A 216 -14.01 9.58 -13.29
CA ARG A 216 -12.85 9.02 -13.99
C ARG A 216 -12.33 10.01 -15.03
N LEU A 217 -11.14 10.56 -14.79
CA LEU A 217 -10.49 11.49 -15.70
C LEU A 217 -9.73 10.79 -16.81
N LYS A 218 -9.12 9.64 -16.50
CA LYS A 218 -8.32 8.85 -17.45
C LYS A 218 -8.37 7.37 -17.11
N GLU A 219 -8.28 6.54 -18.14
CA GLU A 219 -8.12 5.10 -18.02
C GLU A 219 -7.15 4.60 -19.10
N VAL A 220 -6.18 3.77 -18.71
CA VAL A 220 -5.18 3.20 -19.60
C VAL A 220 -5.03 1.71 -19.31
N ALA A 221 -5.12 0.89 -20.36
CA ALA A 221 -4.86 -0.53 -20.27
C ALA A 221 -3.35 -0.80 -20.18
N ILE A 222 -2.96 -1.66 -19.27
CA ILE A 222 -1.59 -2.15 -19.13
C ILE A 222 -1.61 -3.69 -19.18
N THR A 223 -0.77 -4.25 -20.04
CA THR A 223 -0.58 -5.70 -20.13
C THR A 223 0.78 -6.05 -19.57
N MET A 224 0.80 -7.04 -18.71
CA MET A 224 2.03 -7.59 -18.15
C MET A 224 2.70 -8.49 -19.20
N LYS A 225 3.86 -8.11 -19.66
CA LYS A 225 4.67 -8.91 -20.60
C LYS A 225 5.88 -9.47 -19.88
#